data_be56b4aac42c6f55f2c66e707fae60de
#
_entry.id   be56b4aac42c6f55f2c66e707fae60de
#
_cell.length_a   1.000
_cell.length_b   1.000
_cell.length_c   1.000
_cell.angle_alpha   90.00
_cell.angle_beta   90.00
_cell.angle_gamma   90.00
#
_symmetry.space_group_name_H-M   'P 1'
#
loop_
_entity.id
_entity.type
_entity.pdbx_description
1 polymer ?
#
loop_
_entity_poly.entity_id
_entity_poly.type
_entity_poly.pdbx_seq_one_letter_code
_entity_poly.pdbx_strand_id
1 'polypeptide(L)'
;MSATGGFRASDLLKEESALTLTSLSNLDAIEIGEIAVAFGKERSLPIAVDVRIGDWIVFHASLPGSKPDNDWWIARKARVVNLKHHSTMYERVNAEERGVDWHKENGVVDETHAIHGGGLPLIVENVGLQGVLIISGLPQVQDHLLGVEVLTEFLARRGEVL
;
A
#
# COMPACT_ATOMS: atom_id res chain seq x y z
N MET A 1 -17.32 -12.55 -9.07
CA MET A 1 -16.54 -11.89 -8.01
C MET A 1 -15.99 -10.57 -8.54
N SER A 2 -16.13 -9.52 -7.76
CA SER A 2 -15.62 -8.20 -8.13
C SER A 2 -14.09 -8.20 -8.19
N ALA A 3 -13.49 -7.46 -9.14
CA ALA A 3 -12.04 -7.27 -9.23
C ALA A 3 -11.49 -6.53 -8.00
N THR A 4 -12.35 -5.95 -7.19
CA THR A 4 -12.02 -5.22 -5.97
C THR A 4 -12.37 -6.00 -4.70
N GLY A 5 -12.67 -7.31 -4.80
CA GLY A 5 -12.93 -8.19 -3.66
C GLY A 5 -14.17 -7.85 -2.85
N GLY A 6 -15.06 -7.02 -3.38
CA GLY A 6 -16.26 -6.61 -2.67
C GLY A 6 -16.02 -5.56 -1.59
N PHE A 7 -14.86 -4.95 -1.55
CA PHE A 7 -14.58 -3.87 -0.60
C PHE A 7 -15.55 -2.70 -0.78
N ARG A 8 -15.85 -2.03 0.34
CA ARG A 8 -16.56 -0.75 0.36
C ARG A 8 -15.59 0.35 0.76
N ALA A 9 -15.75 1.52 0.15
CA ALA A 9 -14.88 2.66 0.46
C ALA A 9 -14.90 3.00 1.96
N SER A 10 -16.10 2.98 2.58
CA SER A 10 -16.22 3.27 4.01
C SER A 10 -15.45 2.29 4.90
N ASP A 11 -15.41 1.01 4.52
CA ASP A 11 -14.66 0.00 5.28
C ASP A 11 -13.15 0.21 5.12
N LEU A 12 -12.71 0.60 3.92
CA LEU A 12 -11.29 0.89 3.67
C LEU A 12 -10.82 2.11 4.45
N LEU A 13 -11.67 3.11 4.66
CA LEU A 13 -11.34 4.25 5.51
C LEU A 13 -11.18 3.84 6.97
N LYS A 14 -12.05 2.97 7.47
CA LYS A 14 -11.92 2.43 8.82
C LYS A 14 -10.63 1.65 8.98
N GLU A 15 -10.27 0.86 7.97
CA GLU A 15 -9.03 0.10 7.95
C GLU A 15 -7.82 1.04 8.03
N GLU A 16 -7.80 2.12 7.25
CA GLU A 16 -6.73 3.12 7.32
C GLU A 16 -6.60 3.72 8.72
N SER A 17 -7.73 4.07 9.34
CA SER A 17 -7.72 4.62 10.69
C SER A 17 -7.15 3.64 11.70
N ALA A 18 -7.49 2.35 11.56
CA ALA A 18 -6.99 1.29 12.43
C ALA A 18 -5.49 1.04 12.26
N LEU A 19 -4.92 1.41 11.12
CA LEU A 19 -3.50 1.19 10.82
C LEU A 19 -2.63 2.42 11.02
N THR A 20 -3.15 3.46 11.66
CA THR A 20 -2.41 4.70 11.94
C THR A 20 -1.25 4.43 12.90
N LEU A 21 -0.07 4.98 12.57
CA LEU A 21 1.14 4.82 13.36
C LEU A 21 1.28 5.94 14.39
N THR A 22 2.01 5.70 15.48
CA THR A 22 2.34 6.76 16.43
C THR A 22 3.57 7.55 16.01
N SER A 23 4.48 6.91 15.28
CA SER A 23 5.69 7.54 14.74
C SER A 23 6.21 6.70 13.58
N LEU A 24 7.09 7.27 12.76
CA LEU A 24 7.73 6.56 11.66
C LEU A 24 9.16 7.03 11.52
N SER A 25 10.12 6.15 11.84
CA SER A 25 11.54 6.38 11.61
C SER A 25 12.02 5.54 10.43
N ASN A 26 13.27 5.77 10.00
CA ASN A 26 13.89 4.93 8.99
C ASN A 26 13.95 3.46 9.42
N LEU A 27 14.25 3.22 10.69
CA LEU A 27 14.29 1.85 11.22
C LEU A 27 12.90 1.21 11.22
N ASP A 28 11.85 1.99 11.49
CA ASP A 28 10.47 1.51 11.41
C ASP A 28 10.14 1.12 9.96
N ALA A 29 10.52 1.94 9.00
CA ALA A 29 10.29 1.67 7.58
C ALA A 29 11.00 0.37 7.16
N ILE A 30 12.24 0.17 7.62
CA ILE A 30 12.99 -1.05 7.35
C ILE A 30 12.29 -2.25 7.96
N GLU A 31 11.83 -2.14 9.21
CA GLU A 31 11.11 -3.24 9.87
C GLU A 31 9.82 -3.61 9.13
N ILE A 32 9.05 -2.63 8.69
CA ILE A 32 7.84 -2.87 7.89
C ILE A 32 8.21 -3.67 6.64
N GLY A 33 9.26 -3.27 5.95
CA GLY A 33 9.75 -3.97 4.75
C GLY A 33 10.20 -5.39 5.06
N GLU A 34 10.90 -5.59 6.17
CA GLU A 34 11.36 -6.92 6.60
C GLU A 34 10.21 -7.85 6.93
N ILE A 35 9.14 -7.33 7.53
CA ILE A 35 7.92 -8.11 7.80
C ILE A 35 7.31 -8.58 6.48
N ALA A 36 7.20 -7.68 5.50
CA ALA A 36 6.67 -8.03 4.18
C ALA A 36 7.50 -9.12 3.51
N VAL A 37 8.83 -9.00 3.57
CA VAL A 37 9.75 -9.99 3.02
C VAL A 37 9.61 -11.33 3.74
N ALA A 38 9.47 -11.32 5.07
CA ALA A 38 9.29 -12.54 5.84
C ALA A 38 8.03 -13.30 5.42
N PHE A 39 6.90 -12.60 5.29
CA PHE A 39 5.67 -13.21 4.79
C PHE A 39 5.83 -13.73 3.37
N GLY A 40 6.49 -12.95 2.51
CA GLY A 40 6.72 -13.33 1.12
C GLY A 40 7.57 -14.59 1.01
N LYS A 41 8.63 -14.70 1.80
CA LYS A 41 9.49 -15.90 1.82
C LYS A 41 8.76 -17.11 2.35
N GLU A 42 8.07 -16.95 3.47
CA GLU A 42 7.32 -18.03 4.12
C GLU A 42 6.28 -18.64 3.19
N ARG A 43 5.62 -17.80 2.41
CA ARG A 43 4.52 -18.20 1.51
C ARG A 43 4.93 -18.33 0.06
N SER A 44 6.22 -18.17 -0.25
CA SER A 44 6.76 -18.23 -1.62
C SER A 44 6.03 -17.28 -2.58
N LEU A 45 5.80 -16.05 -2.16
CA LEU A 45 5.09 -15.05 -2.96
C LEU A 45 6.05 -14.33 -3.91
N PRO A 46 5.66 -14.16 -5.19
CA PRO A 46 6.51 -13.50 -6.19
C PRO A 46 6.35 -11.98 -6.14
N ILE A 47 6.63 -11.38 -4.99
CA ILE A 47 6.36 -9.97 -4.76
C ILE A 47 7.62 -9.11 -4.77
N ALA A 48 7.43 -7.85 -5.14
CA ALA A 48 8.38 -6.77 -4.90
C ALA A 48 7.74 -5.82 -3.88
N VAL A 49 8.58 -5.26 -3.01
CA VAL A 49 8.14 -4.42 -1.90
C VAL A 49 8.99 -3.16 -1.84
N ASP A 50 8.33 -2.00 -1.66
CA ASP A 50 9.00 -0.75 -1.29
C ASP A 50 8.39 -0.23 0.00
N VAL A 51 9.24 0.36 0.84
CA VAL A 51 8.79 1.24 1.92
C VAL A 51 9.50 2.57 1.72
N ARG A 52 8.73 3.65 1.61
CA ARG A 52 9.27 4.99 1.36
C ARG A 52 8.84 5.95 2.45
N ILE A 53 9.72 6.90 2.74
CA ILE A 53 9.37 8.06 3.57
C ILE A 53 9.31 9.23 2.61
N GLY A 54 8.11 9.82 2.45
CA GLY A 54 7.85 10.69 1.32
C GLY A 54 8.06 9.90 0.02
N ASP A 55 8.92 10.41 -0.84
CA ASP A 55 9.27 9.75 -2.11
C ASP A 55 10.64 9.05 -2.04
N TRP A 56 11.25 9.03 -0.87
CA TRP A 56 12.57 8.44 -0.65
C TRP A 56 12.44 6.95 -0.33
N ILE A 57 13.05 6.10 -1.17
CA ILE A 57 13.03 4.65 -0.97
C ILE A 57 13.97 4.31 0.20
N VAL A 58 13.39 3.88 1.32
CA VAL A 58 14.16 3.46 2.50
C VAL A 58 14.40 1.95 2.47
N PHE A 59 13.44 1.19 1.93
CA PHE A 59 13.54 -0.26 1.83
C PHE A 59 13.00 -0.71 0.48
N HIS A 60 13.71 -1.65 -0.15
CA HIS A 60 13.25 -2.31 -1.36
C HIS A 60 13.71 -3.76 -1.37
N ALA A 61 12.83 -4.66 -1.82
CA ALA A 61 13.18 -6.06 -2.06
C ALA A 61 12.37 -6.62 -3.20
N SER A 62 13.02 -7.42 -4.05
CA SER A 62 12.38 -8.17 -5.12
C SER A 62 12.56 -9.66 -4.82
N LEU A 63 11.47 -10.35 -4.50
CA LEU A 63 11.52 -11.77 -4.17
C LEU A 63 11.50 -12.63 -5.44
N PRO A 64 11.92 -13.91 -5.34
CA PRO A 64 11.90 -14.80 -6.50
C PRO A 64 10.52 -14.86 -7.15
N GLY A 65 10.50 -14.78 -8.47
CA GLY A 65 9.27 -14.76 -9.27
C GLY A 65 8.77 -13.36 -9.57
N SER A 66 9.23 -12.32 -8.85
CA SER A 66 8.94 -10.94 -9.22
C SER A 66 9.77 -10.55 -10.45
N LYS A 67 9.37 -9.48 -11.11
CA LYS A 67 9.97 -9.02 -12.37
C LYS A 67 10.23 -7.52 -12.32
N PRO A 68 11.11 -6.98 -13.16
CA PRO A 68 11.34 -5.53 -13.24
C PRO A 68 10.04 -4.74 -13.43
N ASP A 69 9.05 -5.32 -14.11
CA ASP A 69 7.73 -4.71 -14.29
C ASP A 69 7.06 -4.38 -12.95
N ASN A 70 7.32 -5.16 -11.90
CA ASN A 70 6.76 -4.89 -10.57
C ASN A 70 7.26 -3.55 -10.02
N ASP A 71 8.49 -3.16 -10.31
CA ASP A 71 9.04 -1.87 -9.87
C ASP A 71 8.31 -0.71 -10.54
N TRP A 72 7.90 -0.88 -11.78
CA TRP A 72 7.09 0.11 -12.50
C TRP A 72 5.70 0.24 -11.85
N TRP A 73 5.07 -0.88 -11.49
CA TRP A 73 3.81 -0.85 -10.76
C TRP A 73 3.96 -0.15 -9.40
N ILE A 74 5.03 -0.45 -8.67
CA ILE A 74 5.32 0.16 -7.38
C ILE A 74 5.38 1.69 -7.51
N ALA A 75 6.12 2.20 -8.47
CA ALA A 75 6.26 3.64 -8.68
C ALA A 75 4.91 4.29 -8.96
N ARG A 76 4.08 3.66 -9.77
CA ARG A 76 2.76 4.17 -10.14
C ARG A 76 1.80 4.19 -8.95
N LYS A 77 1.81 3.13 -8.14
CA LYS A 77 0.99 3.05 -6.92
C LYS A 77 1.45 4.08 -5.89
N ALA A 78 2.76 4.23 -5.73
CA ALA A 78 3.30 5.21 -4.78
C ALA A 78 2.86 6.63 -5.10
N ARG A 79 2.82 6.98 -6.39
CA ARG A 79 2.37 8.32 -6.81
C ARG A 79 0.92 8.57 -6.42
N VAL A 80 0.06 7.57 -6.52
CA VAL A 80 -1.35 7.71 -6.12
C VAL A 80 -1.47 7.95 -4.62
N VAL A 81 -0.77 7.16 -3.80
CA VAL A 81 -0.83 7.35 -2.35
C VAL A 81 -0.31 8.73 -1.95
N ASN A 82 0.80 9.17 -2.55
CA ASN A 82 1.35 10.49 -2.25
C ASN A 82 0.42 11.64 -2.71
N LEU A 83 -0.32 11.43 -3.79
CA LEU A 83 -1.25 12.43 -4.31
C LEU A 83 -2.52 12.52 -3.46
N LYS A 84 -3.08 11.39 -3.06
CA LYS A 84 -4.42 11.32 -2.47
C LYS A 84 -4.43 11.04 -0.96
N HIS A 85 -3.32 10.57 -0.40
CA HIS A 85 -3.16 10.23 1.02
C HIS A 85 -4.06 9.07 1.48
N HIS A 86 -4.46 8.22 0.56
CA HIS A 86 -5.27 7.01 0.83
C HIS A 86 -4.65 5.82 0.12
N SER A 87 -5.09 4.62 0.47
CA SER A 87 -4.63 3.43 -0.23
C SER A 87 -5.11 3.44 -1.68
N THR A 88 -4.35 2.79 -2.55
CA THR A 88 -4.75 2.67 -3.95
C THR A 88 -6.06 1.90 -4.09
N MET A 89 -6.32 0.91 -3.21
CA MET A 89 -7.58 0.20 -3.23
C MET A 89 -8.75 1.11 -2.87
N TYR A 90 -8.59 1.98 -1.88
CA TYR A 90 -9.63 2.97 -1.54
C TYR A 90 -9.93 3.87 -2.72
N GLU A 91 -8.90 4.39 -3.39
CA GLU A 91 -9.08 5.29 -4.53
C GLU A 91 -9.86 4.60 -5.65
N ARG A 92 -9.55 3.34 -5.94
CA ARG A 92 -10.29 2.57 -6.93
C ARG A 92 -11.75 2.35 -6.53
N VAL A 93 -11.96 1.82 -5.33
CA VAL A 93 -13.31 1.47 -4.87
C VAL A 93 -14.19 2.71 -4.77
N ASN A 94 -13.64 3.79 -4.21
CA ASN A 94 -14.39 5.05 -4.08
C ASN A 94 -14.79 5.61 -5.45
N ALA A 95 -13.90 5.58 -6.44
CA ALA A 95 -14.22 6.03 -7.78
C ALA A 95 -15.30 5.15 -8.42
N GLU A 96 -15.22 3.84 -8.26
CA GLU A 96 -16.22 2.91 -8.78
C GLU A 96 -17.59 3.13 -8.13
N GLU A 97 -17.63 3.35 -6.80
CA GLU A 97 -18.89 3.63 -6.09
C GLU A 97 -19.53 4.93 -6.56
N ARG A 98 -18.72 5.93 -6.86
CA ARG A 98 -19.22 7.22 -7.35
C ARG A 98 -19.50 7.22 -8.86
N GLY A 99 -19.12 6.15 -9.57
CA GLY A 99 -19.32 6.05 -11.02
C GLY A 99 -18.49 7.04 -11.82
N VAL A 100 -17.29 7.39 -11.35
CA VAL A 100 -16.41 8.36 -12.01
C VAL A 100 -15.14 7.70 -12.54
N ASP A 101 -14.53 8.33 -13.56
CA ASP A 101 -13.23 7.94 -14.08
C ASP A 101 -12.18 8.62 -13.22
N TRP A 102 -11.47 7.85 -12.39
CA TRP A 102 -10.50 8.38 -11.44
C TRP A 102 -9.41 9.21 -12.11
N HIS A 103 -8.88 8.72 -13.24
CA HIS A 103 -7.78 9.41 -13.93
C HIS A 103 -8.22 10.75 -14.49
N LYS A 104 -9.40 10.80 -15.09
CA LYS A 104 -9.94 12.05 -15.59
C LYS A 104 -10.20 13.05 -14.47
N GLU A 105 -10.78 12.56 -13.36
CA GLU A 105 -11.09 13.43 -12.23
C GLU A 105 -9.83 14.05 -11.63
N ASN A 106 -8.73 13.31 -11.61
CA ASN A 106 -7.49 13.76 -10.97
C ASN A 106 -6.49 14.37 -11.97
N GLY A 107 -6.79 14.35 -13.27
CA GLY A 107 -5.95 14.97 -14.28
C GLY A 107 -4.61 14.28 -14.49
N VAL A 108 -4.56 12.98 -14.27
CA VAL A 108 -3.33 12.16 -14.43
C VAL A 108 -3.65 10.95 -15.30
N VAL A 109 -2.60 10.26 -15.77
CA VAL A 109 -2.74 9.09 -16.64
C VAL A 109 -2.32 7.81 -15.93
N ASP A 110 -2.86 6.68 -16.39
CA ASP A 110 -2.58 5.38 -15.80
C ASP A 110 -1.11 4.98 -15.89
N GLU A 111 -0.42 5.43 -16.93
CA GLU A 111 1.01 5.14 -17.11
C GLU A 111 1.87 5.66 -15.97
N THR A 112 1.42 6.69 -15.27
CA THR A 112 2.15 7.29 -14.15
C THR A 112 1.48 7.02 -12.80
N HIS A 113 0.17 6.82 -12.77
CA HIS A 113 -0.64 6.70 -11.55
C HIS A 113 -1.58 5.50 -11.66
N ALA A 114 -1.29 4.42 -10.94
CA ALA A 114 -2.12 3.22 -10.95
C ALA A 114 -2.92 3.09 -9.67
N ILE A 115 -4.24 2.88 -9.82
CA ILE A 115 -5.13 2.64 -8.68
C ILE A 115 -5.40 1.16 -8.42
N HIS A 116 -4.49 0.28 -8.86
CA HIS A 116 -4.53 -1.12 -8.47
C HIS A 116 -4.10 -1.25 -7.00
N GLY A 117 -4.74 -2.15 -6.27
CA GLY A 117 -4.44 -2.37 -4.85
C GLY A 117 -2.99 -2.72 -4.60
N GLY A 118 -2.49 -2.38 -3.41
CA GLY A 118 -1.14 -2.68 -2.98
C GLY A 118 -0.35 -1.47 -2.50
N GLY A 119 -0.84 -0.25 -2.71
CA GLY A 119 -0.25 0.95 -2.14
C GLY A 119 -1.00 1.34 -0.87
N LEU A 120 -0.29 1.43 0.26
CA LEU A 120 -0.90 1.78 1.54
C LEU A 120 -0.20 3.00 2.13
N PRO A 121 -0.97 3.95 2.67
CA PRO A 121 -0.38 5.14 3.30
C PRO A 121 0.19 4.79 4.67
N LEU A 122 1.35 5.35 4.99
CA LEU A 122 1.90 5.31 6.34
C LEU A 122 1.57 6.65 6.98
N ILE A 123 0.48 6.66 7.73
CA ILE A 123 -0.06 7.87 8.36
C ILE A 123 0.35 7.88 9.82
N VAL A 124 0.92 8.99 10.26
CA VAL A 124 1.35 9.18 11.64
C VAL A 124 0.33 10.04 12.35
N GLU A 125 -0.11 9.60 13.52
CA GLU A 125 -1.11 10.29 14.34
C GLU A 125 -0.71 11.73 14.59
N ASN A 126 -1.65 12.65 14.37
CA ASN A 126 -1.48 14.09 14.53
C ASN A 126 -0.46 14.75 13.60
N VAL A 127 0.07 14.00 12.63
CA VAL A 127 1.05 14.53 11.66
C VAL A 127 0.52 14.40 10.23
N GLY A 128 -0.03 13.23 9.88
CA GLY A 128 -0.53 12.95 8.55
C GLY A 128 0.34 11.95 7.78
N LEU A 129 0.24 11.97 6.47
CA LEU A 129 0.98 11.06 5.60
C LEU A 129 2.48 11.32 5.71
N GLN A 130 3.25 10.30 6.04
CA GLN A 130 4.72 10.39 6.14
C GLN A 130 5.42 9.44 5.19
N GLY A 131 4.76 8.37 4.76
CA GLY A 131 5.39 7.41 3.88
C GLY A 131 4.38 6.47 3.23
N VAL A 132 4.90 5.48 2.50
CA VAL A 132 4.07 4.50 1.80
C VAL A 132 4.68 3.11 1.89
N LEU A 133 3.82 2.11 2.01
CA LEU A 133 4.17 0.70 1.83
C LEU A 133 3.56 0.26 0.51
N ILE A 134 4.37 -0.27 -0.39
CA ILE A 134 3.89 -0.71 -1.70
C ILE A 134 4.24 -2.18 -1.91
N ILE A 135 3.24 -2.96 -2.31
CA ILE A 135 3.41 -4.36 -2.68
C ILE A 135 2.90 -4.55 -4.12
N SER A 136 3.67 -5.26 -4.92
CA SER A 136 3.30 -5.60 -6.29
C SER A 136 3.71 -7.03 -6.62
N GLY A 137 2.85 -7.77 -7.31
CA GLY A 137 3.15 -9.12 -7.78
C GLY A 137 2.01 -10.11 -7.66
N LEU A 138 0.99 -9.78 -6.88
CA LEU A 138 -0.21 -10.60 -6.70
C LEU A 138 -1.40 -9.92 -7.39
N PRO A 139 -2.56 -10.58 -7.49
CA PRO A 139 -3.79 -9.87 -7.84
C PRO A 139 -4.01 -8.71 -6.87
N GLN A 140 -4.57 -7.61 -7.37
CA GLN A 140 -4.63 -6.35 -6.62
C GLN A 140 -5.25 -6.46 -5.22
N VAL A 141 -6.27 -7.29 -5.07
CA VAL A 141 -6.91 -7.50 -3.76
C VAL A 141 -5.92 -8.12 -2.80
N GLN A 142 -5.13 -9.08 -3.26
CA GLN A 142 -4.16 -9.79 -2.43
C GLN A 142 -2.95 -8.93 -2.09
N ASP A 143 -2.49 -8.09 -3.02
CA ASP A 143 -1.44 -7.11 -2.74
C ASP A 143 -1.90 -6.17 -1.62
N HIS A 144 -3.14 -5.70 -1.68
CA HIS A 144 -3.71 -4.83 -0.65
C HIS A 144 -3.80 -5.55 0.70
N LEU A 145 -4.37 -6.76 0.71
CA LEU A 145 -4.55 -7.52 1.94
C LEU A 145 -3.23 -7.87 2.60
N LEU A 146 -2.20 -8.17 1.81
CA LEU A 146 -0.87 -8.44 2.36
C LEU A 146 -0.31 -7.19 3.02
N GLY A 147 -0.47 -6.02 2.41
CA GLY A 147 -0.05 -4.76 3.00
C GLY A 147 -0.74 -4.49 4.33
N VAL A 148 -2.04 -4.74 4.42
CA VAL A 148 -2.80 -4.62 5.66
C VAL A 148 -2.26 -5.56 6.72
N GLU A 149 -1.98 -6.80 6.34
CA GLU A 149 -1.43 -7.80 7.26
C GLU A 149 -0.06 -7.39 7.79
N VAL A 150 0.79 -6.85 6.91
CA VAL A 150 2.13 -6.36 7.29
C VAL A 150 2.03 -5.24 8.32
N LEU A 151 1.18 -4.26 8.09
CA LEU A 151 1.02 -3.14 9.01
C LEU A 151 0.39 -3.58 10.32
N THR A 152 -0.55 -4.52 10.28
CA THR A 152 -1.16 -5.08 11.48
C THR A 152 -0.09 -5.78 12.34
N GLU A 153 0.78 -6.56 11.73
CA GLU A 153 1.88 -7.22 12.42
C GLU A 153 2.86 -6.21 13.01
N PHE A 154 3.20 -5.17 12.25
CA PHE A 154 4.11 -4.12 12.72
C PHE A 154 3.54 -3.43 13.96
N LEU A 155 2.27 -3.05 13.94
CA LEU A 155 1.62 -2.41 15.08
C LEU A 155 1.55 -3.35 16.29
N ALA A 156 1.29 -4.64 16.06
CA ALA A 156 1.26 -5.64 17.13
C ALA A 156 2.63 -5.74 17.82
N ARG A 157 3.71 -5.72 17.04
CA ARG A 157 5.08 -5.80 17.60
C ARG A 157 5.43 -4.58 18.43
N ARG A 158 4.84 -3.42 18.12
CA ARG A 158 5.06 -2.19 18.87
C ARG A 158 4.18 -2.07 20.11
N GLY A 159 3.27 -3.01 20.33
CA GLY A 159 2.28 -2.92 21.39
C GLY A 159 1.18 -1.92 21.10
N GLU A 160 1.02 -1.51 19.84
CA GLU A 160 -0.03 -0.58 19.39
C GLU A 160 -1.23 -1.36 18.89
N VAL A 161 -1.58 -2.42 19.59
CA VAL A 161 -2.64 -3.33 19.16
C VAL A 161 -4.00 -2.72 19.39
N LEU A 162 -4.83 -3.03 18.49
CA LEU A 162 -6.21 -2.59 18.42
C LEU A 162 -7.14 -3.57 19.11
#